data_503bb95b9d9091df689358bfb63c174d
#
_entry.id   503bb95b9d9091df689358bfb63c174d
#
_cell.length_a   1.000
_cell.length_b   1.000
_cell.length_c   1.000
_cell.angle_alpha   90.00
_cell.angle_beta   90.00
_cell.angle_gamma   90.00
#
_symmetry.space_group_name_H-M   'P 1'
#
loop_
_entity.id
_entity.type
_entity.pdbx_description
1 polymer ?
#
loop_
_entity_poly.entity_id
_entity_poly.type
_entity_poly.pdbx_seq_one_letter_code
_entity_poly.pdbx_strand_id
1 'polypeptide(L)'
;MSDYQRIRTSFANFSFTPDVPSNALAANEYNNGLNVEADVRGIKKINGEEEILSIIPHFPIYMDGGFRNNNNWVFIVATRDTSSQGRWYMVDTNGITNITPGFSSNALITLPFYTEDINITTSWVGNVFFINDTVNAPMYFLPSRTEISVDDQLPDNYVWNYDVGVTSTTANFVRNFCSPNVGNILIAGNLTKRYTTGAVINSPTTIRWSQAFANTGVPSTWMPTLNNVANELEIPVRGPIVDGFFLGGNFYVCSYWDTVILSPMAYQSSTAPVFGVRLFNQGRGLINNNCWTNTDTNVYGIDSRDIWVFDGSNFQSLANQKLRNYFFANLSPTYGERLFMVNNTQKYQIEIYYPDLNSTGWCNKMLSWRYDLQLWNAPKDVQNACMGCEAPVFTSGFKYASRTVSYASNTENQQLIQTNVGNSFINSQPIPALFERNNLSLGQPYSAKVYTHRILPEIAGTGLVDISVGGANSTAQSATYGQTGHVEIVTDNPWVTTQQNSVRTISVKVESNDSTDAWNLTALNWQVAVVEDAF
;
A
#
# COMPACT_ATOMS: atom_id res chain seq x y z
N MET A 1 8.73 55.38 -5.56
CA MET A 1 8.03 54.15 -6.00
C MET A 1 8.96 53.01 -5.58
N SER A 2 8.51 52.12 -4.72
CA SER A 2 9.29 50.94 -4.38
C SER A 2 9.42 50.06 -5.65
N ASP A 3 10.65 49.79 -6.07
CA ASP A 3 10.88 48.90 -7.20
C ASP A 3 10.42 47.50 -6.82
N TYR A 4 9.37 47.03 -7.44
CA TYR A 4 8.91 45.67 -7.27
C TYR A 4 9.84 44.70 -7.97
N GLN A 5 10.32 43.72 -7.21
CA GLN A 5 11.09 42.59 -7.75
C GLN A 5 10.12 41.51 -8.21
N ARG A 6 10.50 40.83 -9.28
CA ARG A 6 9.82 39.62 -9.76
C ARG A 6 10.66 38.42 -9.41
N ILE A 7 10.05 37.47 -8.68
CA ILE A 7 10.70 36.24 -8.24
C ILE A 7 9.85 35.07 -8.70
N ARG A 8 10.46 34.04 -9.25
CA ARG A 8 9.78 32.82 -9.66
C ARG A 8 10.14 31.67 -8.71
N THR A 9 9.15 31.03 -8.11
CA THR A 9 9.29 29.81 -7.30
C THR A 9 8.70 28.63 -8.06
N SER A 10 9.52 27.64 -8.40
CA SER A 10 9.07 26.38 -9.03
C SER A 10 8.69 25.36 -7.96
N PHE A 11 7.69 24.56 -8.25
CA PHE A 11 7.22 23.46 -7.38
C PHE A 11 7.55 22.07 -7.93
N ALA A 12 8.50 21.98 -8.88
CA ALA A 12 8.96 20.70 -9.41
C ALA A 12 9.67 19.87 -8.32
N ASN A 13 9.35 18.56 -8.28
CA ASN A 13 9.97 17.60 -7.37
C ASN A 13 9.83 17.96 -5.87
N PHE A 14 8.71 18.51 -5.47
CA PHE A 14 8.43 18.83 -4.07
C PHE A 14 8.08 17.56 -3.29
N SER A 15 8.77 17.35 -2.17
CA SER A 15 8.53 16.22 -1.26
C SER A 15 7.72 16.63 -0.04
N PHE A 16 6.77 15.81 0.34
CA PHE A 16 6.03 15.95 1.59
C PHE A 16 6.89 15.51 2.77
N THR A 17 7.12 16.40 3.72
CA THR A 17 8.01 16.18 4.88
C THR A 17 7.39 16.75 6.16
N PRO A 18 6.32 16.14 6.67
CA PRO A 18 5.52 16.70 7.76
C PRO A 18 6.26 16.77 9.10
N ASP A 19 7.26 15.92 9.33
CA ASP A 19 8.05 15.92 10.57
C ASP A 19 9.11 17.03 10.59
N VAL A 20 9.36 17.68 9.44
CA VAL A 20 10.33 18.77 9.37
C VAL A 20 9.65 20.08 9.78
N PRO A 21 10.18 20.80 10.78
CA PRO A 21 9.63 22.10 11.16
C PRO A 21 9.66 23.07 9.97
N SER A 22 8.65 23.94 9.88
CA SER A 22 8.48 24.86 8.75
C SER A 22 9.70 25.74 8.46
N ASN A 23 10.48 26.08 9.49
CA ASN A 23 11.71 26.87 9.36
C ASN A 23 12.94 26.07 8.90
N ALA A 24 12.86 24.76 8.87
CA ALA A 24 13.94 23.86 8.47
C ALA A 24 13.66 23.15 7.13
N LEU A 25 12.54 23.45 6.48
CA LEU A 25 12.18 22.88 5.18
C LEU A 25 13.20 23.25 4.10
N ALA A 26 13.67 22.26 3.37
CA ALA A 26 14.46 22.50 2.16
C ALA A 26 13.64 23.24 1.08
N ALA A 27 14.31 23.76 0.06
CA ALA A 27 13.65 24.55 -0.99
C ALA A 27 12.54 23.78 -1.72
N ASN A 28 12.68 22.46 -1.83
CA ASN A 28 11.76 21.56 -2.51
C ASN A 28 10.96 20.66 -1.54
N GLU A 29 10.69 21.13 -0.34
CA GLU A 29 9.90 20.42 0.68
C GLU A 29 8.68 21.22 1.10
N TYR A 30 7.63 20.52 1.52
CA TYR A 30 6.44 21.08 2.16
C TYR A 30 5.94 20.13 3.26
N ASN A 31 5.29 20.70 4.27
CA ASN A 31 4.92 19.93 5.46
C ASN A 31 3.42 19.85 5.74
N ASN A 32 2.59 20.50 4.92
CA ASN A 32 1.14 20.37 5.00
C ASN A 32 0.53 20.18 3.62
N GLY A 33 -0.28 19.14 3.47
CA GLY A 33 -0.93 18.81 2.22
C GLY A 33 -1.91 17.66 2.36
N LEU A 34 -2.87 17.62 1.45
CA LEU A 34 -3.88 16.57 1.35
C LEU A 34 -4.30 16.44 -0.11
N ASN A 35 -4.44 15.21 -0.59
CA ASN A 35 -4.94 14.91 -1.94
C ASN A 35 -4.17 15.62 -3.06
N VAL A 36 -2.87 15.81 -2.86
CA VAL A 36 -1.95 16.34 -3.87
C VAL A 36 -0.75 15.41 -4.04
N GLU A 37 -0.24 15.36 -5.25
CA GLU A 37 0.94 14.58 -5.57
C GLU A 37 1.97 15.40 -6.35
N ALA A 38 3.25 15.10 -6.11
CA ALA A 38 4.34 15.72 -6.83
C ALA A 38 4.43 15.16 -8.26
N ASP A 39 4.69 16.06 -9.17
CA ASP A 39 5.04 15.77 -10.55
C ASP A 39 6.44 16.34 -10.86
N VAL A 40 7.07 15.84 -11.91
CA VAL A 40 8.33 16.37 -12.45
C VAL A 40 8.22 17.89 -12.72
N ARG A 41 7.04 18.38 -13.06
CA ARG A 41 6.78 19.77 -13.40
C ARG A 41 6.24 20.63 -12.26
N GLY A 42 5.63 20.02 -11.23
CA GLY A 42 4.97 20.79 -10.17
C GLY A 42 4.24 19.93 -9.16
N ILE A 43 3.25 20.52 -8.52
CA ILE A 43 2.30 19.83 -7.63
C ILE A 43 0.94 19.80 -8.31
N LYS A 44 0.30 18.66 -8.31
CA LYS A 44 -1.02 18.48 -8.90
C LYS A 44 -2.02 17.88 -7.92
N LYS A 45 -3.29 18.20 -8.10
CA LYS A 45 -4.39 17.49 -7.46
C LYS A 45 -4.39 16.04 -7.93
N ILE A 46 -4.68 15.10 -7.05
CA ILE A 46 -4.82 13.69 -7.41
C ILE A 46 -5.99 13.48 -8.36
N ASN A 47 -5.90 12.44 -9.17
CA ASN A 47 -7.05 11.96 -9.93
C ASN A 47 -8.04 11.26 -8.99
N GLY A 48 -9.26 11.10 -9.46
CA GLY A 48 -10.36 10.50 -8.74
C GLY A 48 -10.40 8.97 -8.78
N GLU A 49 -11.58 8.48 -8.54
CA GLU A 49 -11.89 7.06 -8.45
C GLU A 49 -13.17 6.75 -9.24
N GLU A 50 -13.18 5.61 -9.91
CA GLU A 50 -14.32 5.12 -10.66
C GLU A 50 -14.70 3.72 -10.19
N GLU A 51 -16.00 3.47 -10.12
CA GLU A 51 -16.52 2.17 -9.79
C GLU A 51 -16.43 1.24 -11.02
N ILE A 52 -15.73 0.10 -10.87
CA ILE A 52 -15.67 -0.94 -11.90
C ILE A 52 -16.86 -1.88 -11.80
N LEU A 53 -17.27 -2.19 -10.58
CA LEU A 53 -18.39 -3.07 -10.27
C LEU A 53 -19.18 -2.53 -9.09
N SER A 54 -20.48 -2.36 -9.32
CA SER A 54 -21.39 -1.76 -8.34
C SER A 54 -21.66 -2.63 -7.13
N ILE A 55 -21.60 -3.95 -7.27
CA ILE A 55 -21.95 -4.86 -6.16
C ILE A 55 -21.10 -6.11 -6.25
N ILE A 56 -20.20 -6.30 -5.30
CA ILE A 56 -19.64 -7.61 -4.97
C ILE A 56 -20.59 -8.24 -3.94
N PRO A 57 -21.03 -9.50 -4.11
CA PRO A 57 -21.82 -10.16 -3.10
C PRO A 57 -21.03 -10.26 -1.79
N HIS A 58 -21.64 -9.90 -0.67
CA HIS A 58 -21.05 -9.92 0.66
C HIS A 58 -19.89 -8.92 0.89
N PHE A 59 -19.39 -8.85 2.13
CA PHE A 59 -18.41 -7.88 2.57
C PHE A 59 -16.98 -8.28 2.16
N PRO A 60 -16.32 -7.55 1.26
CA PRO A 60 -14.96 -7.86 0.89
C PRO A 60 -14.00 -7.59 2.06
N ILE A 61 -13.03 -8.49 2.21
CA ILE A 61 -11.99 -8.44 3.24
C ILE A 61 -10.60 -8.57 2.67
N TYR A 62 -10.46 -9.12 1.45
CA TYR A 62 -9.18 -9.30 0.78
C TYR A 62 -9.36 -9.32 -0.74
N MET A 63 -8.36 -8.87 -1.47
CA MET A 63 -8.32 -8.92 -2.92
C MET A 63 -6.90 -9.16 -3.42
N ASP A 64 -6.77 -9.94 -4.47
CA ASP A 64 -5.53 -10.09 -5.22
C ASP A 64 -5.85 -10.26 -6.72
N GLY A 65 -4.87 -10.07 -7.58
CA GLY A 65 -5.03 -10.16 -9.02
C GLY A 65 -3.92 -10.94 -9.71
N GLY A 66 -4.26 -11.62 -10.79
CA GLY A 66 -3.27 -12.37 -11.55
C GLY A 66 -3.83 -12.98 -12.84
N PHE A 67 -2.94 -13.64 -13.60
CA PHE A 67 -3.29 -14.33 -14.84
C PHE A 67 -3.77 -15.75 -14.57
N ARG A 68 -5.02 -16.04 -14.92
CA ARG A 68 -5.58 -17.38 -14.76
C ARG A 68 -5.36 -18.29 -15.97
N ASN A 69 -5.67 -17.81 -17.16
CA ASN A 69 -5.53 -18.57 -18.42
C ASN A 69 -4.90 -17.68 -19.47
N ASN A 70 -3.81 -18.09 -20.06
CA ASN A 70 -3.16 -17.52 -21.24
C ASN A 70 -3.59 -16.10 -21.64
N ASN A 71 -3.44 -15.12 -20.73
CA ASN A 71 -3.73 -13.69 -20.88
C ASN A 71 -5.05 -13.17 -20.28
N ASN A 72 -5.87 -13.99 -19.64
CA ASN A 72 -7.04 -13.46 -18.91
C ASN A 72 -6.64 -13.04 -17.50
N TRP A 73 -6.58 -11.74 -17.26
CA TRP A 73 -6.43 -11.20 -15.92
C TRP A 73 -7.72 -11.35 -15.14
N VAL A 74 -7.60 -11.78 -13.89
CA VAL A 74 -8.74 -11.90 -12.98
C VAL A 74 -8.40 -11.28 -11.63
N PHE A 75 -9.41 -10.76 -10.94
CA PHE A 75 -9.35 -10.44 -9.53
C PHE A 75 -9.99 -11.55 -8.73
N ILE A 76 -9.36 -11.93 -7.64
CA ILE A 76 -9.91 -12.88 -6.67
C ILE A 76 -10.22 -12.11 -5.41
N VAL A 77 -11.48 -12.15 -4.98
CA VAL A 77 -11.99 -11.40 -3.83
C VAL A 77 -12.48 -12.36 -2.77
N ALA A 78 -11.91 -12.26 -1.58
CA ALA A 78 -12.44 -12.92 -0.39
C ALA A 78 -13.46 -12.00 0.28
N THR A 79 -14.60 -12.57 0.67
CA THR A 79 -15.68 -11.86 1.35
C THR A 79 -16.16 -12.65 2.56
N ARG A 80 -16.91 -12.00 3.43
CA ARG A 80 -17.71 -12.64 4.46
C ARG A 80 -19.18 -12.31 4.28
N ASP A 81 -20.06 -13.26 4.47
CA ASP A 81 -21.50 -13.02 4.46
C ASP A 81 -22.01 -12.47 5.81
N THR A 82 -23.30 -12.18 5.89
CA THR A 82 -23.94 -11.69 7.12
C THR A 82 -23.86 -12.66 8.30
N SER A 83 -23.63 -13.95 8.01
CA SER A 83 -23.39 -15.01 9.02
C SER A 83 -21.90 -15.18 9.33
N SER A 84 -21.04 -14.28 8.85
CA SER A 84 -19.58 -14.33 8.96
C SER A 84 -18.94 -15.54 8.27
N GLN A 85 -19.64 -16.21 7.34
CA GLN A 85 -19.03 -17.28 6.56
C GLN A 85 -18.18 -16.71 5.43
N GLY A 86 -17.00 -17.29 5.21
CA GLY A 86 -16.12 -16.93 4.11
C GLY A 86 -16.73 -17.28 2.76
N ARG A 87 -16.56 -16.39 1.78
CA ARG A 87 -16.93 -16.61 0.38
C ARG A 87 -15.82 -16.09 -0.51
N TRP A 88 -15.65 -16.73 -1.66
CA TRP A 88 -14.66 -16.35 -2.64
C TRP A 88 -15.28 -16.10 -4.00
N TYR A 89 -14.89 -15.02 -4.62
CA TYR A 89 -15.37 -14.62 -5.92
C TYR A 89 -14.21 -14.33 -6.86
N MET A 90 -14.37 -14.71 -8.11
CA MET A 90 -13.53 -14.29 -9.22
C MET A 90 -14.28 -13.21 -9.99
N VAL A 91 -13.56 -12.14 -10.29
CA VAL A 91 -14.04 -11.02 -11.11
C VAL A 91 -13.20 -10.94 -12.36
N ASP A 92 -13.85 -11.01 -13.51
CA ASP A 92 -13.23 -10.85 -14.82
C ASP A 92 -14.10 -9.97 -15.74
N THR A 93 -13.77 -9.89 -16.99
CA THR A 93 -14.54 -9.13 -18.00
C THR A 93 -15.96 -9.62 -18.24
N ASN A 94 -16.27 -10.84 -17.81
CA ASN A 94 -17.61 -11.44 -17.95
C ASN A 94 -18.48 -11.20 -16.71
N GLY A 95 -17.91 -10.65 -15.64
CA GLY A 95 -18.60 -10.35 -14.41
C GLY A 95 -18.05 -11.10 -13.19
N ILE A 96 -18.92 -11.43 -12.25
CA ILE A 96 -18.59 -12.05 -10.97
C ILE A 96 -18.97 -13.52 -10.98
N THR A 97 -18.03 -14.39 -10.65
CA THR A 97 -18.25 -15.83 -10.51
C THR A 97 -17.96 -16.26 -9.08
N ASN A 98 -18.88 -16.98 -8.45
CA ASN A 98 -18.63 -17.60 -7.15
C ASN A 98 -17.70 -18.81 -7.32
N ILE A 99 -16.56 -18.78 -6.64
CA ILE A 99 -15.53 -19.83 -6.67
C ILE A 99 -15.33 -20.49 -5.30
N THR A 100 -16.24 -20.25 -4.36
CA THR A 100 -16.19 -20.86 -3.02
C THR A 100 -16.22 -22.39 -3.12
N PRO A 101 -15.38 -23.13 -2.37
CA PRO A 101 -15.35 -24.59 -2.41
C PRO A 101 -16.73 -25.21 -2.17
N GLY A 102 -17.10 -26.19 -2.99
CA GLY A 102 -18.35 -26.92 -2.86
C GLY A 102 -19.63 -26.18 -3.26
N PHE A 103 -19.52 -24.98 -3.84
CA PHE A 103 -20.68 -24.19 -4.26
C PHE A 103 -21.50 -24.88 -5.35
N SER A 104 -20.86 -25.45 -6.37
CA SER A 104 -21.54 -26.10 -7.50
C SER A 104 -22.15 -27.44 -7.15
N SER A 105 -21.67 -28.11 -6.11
CA SER A 105 -22.15 -29.46 -5.71
C SER A 105 -23.26 -29.44 -4.66
N ASN A 106 -23.70 -28.26 -4.20
CA ASN A 106 -24.57 -28.08 -3.02
C ASN A 106 -24.07 -28.75 -1.72
N ALA A 107 -22.84 -29.29 -1.76
CA ALA A 107 -22.12 -29.76 -0.61
C ALA A 107 -21.18 -28.62 -0.15
N LEU A 108 -21.78 -27.52 0.31
CA LEU A 108 -21.02 -26.39 0.85
C LEU A 108 -20.04 -26.91 1.90
N ILE A 109 -18.77 -26.97 1.52
CA ILE A 109 -17.71 -27.04 2.51
C ILE A 109 -17.86 -25.74 3.30
N THR A 110 -18.30 -25.87 4.54
CA THR A 110 -18.52 -24.73 5.41
C THR A 110 -17.14 -24.10 5.63
N LEU A 111 -16.82 -23.08 4.85
CA LEU A 111 -15.65 -22.28 5.16
C LEU A 111 -15.86 -21.70 6.55
N PRO A 112 -14.82 -21.66 7.37
CA PRO A 112 -14.94 -21.17 8.72
C PRO A 112 -15.37 -19.71 8.74
N PHE A 113 -15.77 -19.23 9.91
CA PHE A 113 -16.12 -17.86 10.12
C PHE A 113 -14.93 -16.96 9.79
N TYR A 114 -15.09 -16.08 8.81
CA TYR A 114 -14.16 -15.02 8.53
C TYR A 114 -14.51 -13.82 9.39
N THR A 115 -13.58 -13.45 10.27
CA THR A 115 -13.65 -12.18 11.00
C THR A 115 -13.13 -11.05 10.12
N GLU A 116 -13.35 -9.81 10.51
CA GLU A 116 -12.77 -8.66 9.79
C GLU A 116 -11.25 -8.59 9.92
N ASP A 117 -10.70 -9.23 10.96
CA ASP A 117 -9.27 -9.27 11.27
C ASP A 117 -8.59 -10.56 10.78
N ILE A 118 -9.24 -11.32 9.89
CA ILE A 118 -8.63 -12.52 9.34
C ILE A 118 -7.44 -12.15 8.44
N ASN A 119 -6.30 -12.75 8.68
CA ASN A 119 -5.12 -12.59 7.84
C ASN A 119 -5.22 -13.54 6.64
N ILE A 120 -5.21 -12.98 5.44
CA ILE A 120 -5.16 -13.74 4.21
C ILE A 120 -3.84 -13.44 3.51
N THR A 121 -3.15 -14.49 3.08
CA THR A 121 -1.96 -14.38 2.23
C THR A 121 -2.15 -15.22 0.98
N THR A 122 -1.68 -14.70 -0.14
CA THR A 122 -1.83 -15.36 -1.44
C THR A 122 -0.53 -15.38 -2.21
N SER A 123 -0.46 -16.25 -3.19
CA SER A 123 0.66 -16.30 -4.14
C SER A 123 0.18 -16.84 -5.48
N TRP A 124 0.64 -16.23 -6.56
CA TRP A 124 0.47 -16.77 -7.90
C TRP A 124 1.71 -17.54 -8.33
N VAL A 125 1.52 -18.74 -8.85
CA VAL A 125 2.59 -19.55 -9.48
C VAL A 125 2.12 -19.95 -10.87
N GLY A 126 2.63 -19.27 -11.87
CA GLY A 126 2.06 -19.36 -13.22
C GLY A 126 0.58 -18.98 -13.18
N ASN A 127 -0.29 -19.95 -13.53
CA ASN A 127 -1.74 -19.76 -13.56
C ASN A 127 -2.47 -20.32 -12.33
N VAL A 128 -1.73 -20.78 -11.32
CA VAL A 128 -2.30 -21.34 -10.10
C VAL A 128 -2.27 -20.32 -8.99
N PHE A 129 -3.42 -20.09 -8.38
CA PHE A 129 -3.57 -19.20 -7.24
C PHE A 129 -3.59 -19.98 -5.94
N PHE A 130 -2.63 -19.70 -5.06
CA PHE A 130 -2.51 -20.28 -3.73
C PHE A 130 -3.06 -19.36 -2.68
N ILE A 131 -3.81 -19.91 -1.74
CA ILE A 131 -4.54 -19.16 -0.72
C ILE A 131 -4.20 -19.74 0.65
N ASN A 132 -3.88 -18.87 1.59
CA ASN A 132 -3.84 -19.18 3.01
C ASN A 132 -4.71 -18.18 3.77
N ASP A 133 -5.71 -18.67 4.45
CA ASP A 133 -6.68 -17.87 5.22
C ASP A 133 -6.47 -17.99 6.74
N THR A 134 -5.35 -18.54 7.16
CA THR A 134 -4.95 -18.76 8.56
C THR A 134 -5.86 -19.71 9.37
N VAL A 135 -6.93 -20.20 8.78
CA VAL A 135 -7.94 -21.05 9.43
C VAL A 135 -7.98 -22.44 8.83
N ASN A 136 -7.81 -22.54 7.51
CA ASN A 136 -7.78 -23.81 6.78
C ASN A 136 -6.34 -24.24 6.45
N ALA A 137 -6.20 -25.48 5.97
CA ALA A 137 -5.04 -25.88 5.19
C ALA A 137 -4.90 -25.01 3.94
N PRO A 138 -3.68 -24.82 3.39
CA PRO A 138 -3.50 -24.05 2.16
C PRO A 138 -4.40 -24.54 1.02
N MET A 139 -5.13 -23.64 0.41
CA MET A 139 -6.09 -23.91 -0.66
C MET A 139 -5.52 -23.49 -2.02
N TYR A 140 -6.13 -23.98 -3.11
CA TYR A 140 -5.69 -23.68 -4.47
C TYR A 140 -6.85 -23.40 -5.40
N PHE A 141 -6.61 -22.51 -6.36
CA PHE A 141 -7.50 -22.30 -7.46
C PHE A 141 -6.77 -22.65 -8.77
N LEU A 142 -7.06 -23.84 -9.27
CA LEU A 142 -6.46 -24.36 -10.50
C LEU A 142 -7.16 -23.82 -11.74
N PRO A 143 -6.44 -23.59 -12.86
CA PRO A 143 -7.04 -23.16 -14.12
C PRO A 143 -8.12 -24.10 -14.66
N SER A 144 -7.99 -25.40 -14.40
CA SER A 144 -8.93 -26.44 -14.83
C SER A 144 -10.18 -26.57 -13.94
N ARG A 145 -10.23 -25.86 -12.83
CA ARG A 145 -11.34 -25.94 -11.88
C ARG A 145 -12.22 -24.69 -11.95
N THR A 146 -13.50 -24.85 -11.62
CA THR A 146 -14.47 -23.74 -11.49
C THR A 146 -14.55 -23.20 -10.07
N GLU A 147 -13.97 -23.92 -9.10
CA GLU A 147 -14.00 -23.62 -7.68
C GLU A 147 -12.60 -23.83 -7.06
N ILE A 148 -12.38 -23.18 -5.92
CA ILE A 148 -11.19 -23.38 -5.10
C ILE A 148 -11.19 -24.83 -4.58
N SER A 149 -10.03 -25.47 -4.66
CA SER A 149 -9.80 -26.83 -4.17
C SER A 149 -9.24 -26.77 -2.75
N VAL A 150 -9.79 -27.60 -1.87
CA VAL A 150 -9.33 -27.82 -0.50
C VAL A 150 -8.56 -29.15 -0.38
N ASP A 151 -8.00 -29.43 0.77
CA ASP A 151 -7.05 -30.53 1.02
C ASP A 151 -7.55 -31.92 0.59
N ASP A 152 -8.83 -32.21 0.79
CA ASP A 152 -9.47 -33.49 0.42
C ASP A 152 -9.65 -33.72 -1.10
N GLN A 153 -9.48 -32.67 -1.90
CA GLN A 153 -9.61 -32.70 -3.36
C GLN A 153 -8.26 -32.74 -4.08
N LEU A 154 -7.18 -32.87 -3.32
CA LEU A 154 -5.81 -32.85 -3.80
C LEU A 154 -5.27 -34.29 -3.97
N PRO A 155 -4.13 -34.47 -4.67
CA PRO A 155 -3.51 -35.78 -4.80
C PRO A 155 -3.33 -36.45 -3.43
N ASP A 156 -3.57 -37.76 -3.35
CA ASP A 156 -3.50 -38.56 -2.12
C ASP A 156 -2.19 -38.40 -1.30
N ASN A 157 -1.17 -37.83 -1.90
CA ASN A 157 0.14 -37.59 -1.27
C ASN A 157 0.34 -36.14 -0.79
N TYR A 158 -0.63 -35.29 -0.95
CA TYR A 158 -0.53 -33.86 -0.60
C TYR A 158 -0.48 -33.60 0.92
N VAL A 159 -0.25 -34.43 1.74
CA VAL A 159 -0.38 -34.47 3.19
C VAL A 159 0.14 -33.18 3.87
N TRP A 160 -0.77 -32.24 4.13
CA TRP A 160 -0.49 -31.05 4.93
C TRP A 160 -0.43 -31.37 6.44
N ASN A 161 -1.36 -32.20 6.91
CA ASN A 161 -1.46 -32.65 8.31
C ASN A 161 -0.81 -34.03 8.50
N TYR A 162 0.52 -34.10 8.42
CA TYR A 162 1.25 -35.38 8.47
C TYR A 162 1.70 -35.80 9.86
N ASP A 163 1.63 -34.94 10.85
CA ASP A 163 2.03 -35.26 12.22
C ASP A 163 1.04 -36.23 12.87
N VAL A 164 1.53 -37.22 13.62
CA VAL A 164 0.68 -38.22 14.27
C VAL A 164 -0.28 -37.57 15.27
N GLY A 165 -1.56 -37.84 15.09
CA GLY A 165 -2.63 -37.32 15.95
C GLY A 165 -3.02 -35.88 15.69
N VAL A 166 -2.47 -35.20 14.69
CA VAL A 166 -2.86 -33.85 14.29
C VAL A 166 -4.14 -33.93 13.42
N THR A 167 -5.15 -33.17 13.79
CA THR A 167 -6.41 -33.05 13.06
C THR A 167 -6.41 -31.87 12.10
N SER A 168 -5.71 -30.78 12.47
CA SER A 168 -5.53 -29.62 11.58
C SER A 168 -4.25 -28.87 11.92
N THR A 169 -3.64 -28.31 10.89
CA THR A 169 -2.52 -27.36 11.01
C THR A 169 -2.91 -26.09 10.28
N THR A 170 -2.68 -24.94 10.89
CA THR A 170 -2.85 -23.63 10.24
C THR A 170 -1.51 -22.89 10.22
N ALA A 171 -1.33 -21.99 9.26
CA ALA A 171 -0.15 -21.16 9.13
C ALA A 171 -0.53 -19.68 9.10
N ASN A 172 0.33 -18.80 9.60
CA ASN A 172 0.09 -17.37 9.53
C ASN A 172 0.27 -16.84 8.11
N PHE A 173 1.21 -17.42 7.35
CA PHE A 173 1.39 -17.11 5.95
C PHE A 173 1.75 -18.35 5.13
N VAL A 174 1.45 -18.29 3.83
CA VAL A 174 1.98 -19.21 2.81
C VAL A 174 2.39 -18.39 1.60
N ARG A 175 3.66 -18.43 1.22
CA ARG A 175 4.23 -17.68 0.10
C ARG A 175 5.02 -18.59 -0.83
N ASN A 176 5.08 -18.22 -2.09
CA ASN A 176 5.88 -18.91 -3.07
C ASN A 176 7.34 -18.45 -3.05
N PHE A 177 8.23 -19.42 -3.15
CA PHE A 177 9.64 -19.25 -3.46
C PHE A 177 9.91 -19.89 -4.82
N CYS A 178 10.51 -19.14 -5.74
CA CYS A 178 10.88 -19.66 -7.05
C CYS A 178 12.41 -19.53 -7.24
N SER A 179 13.07 -20.63 -7.50
CA SER A 179 14.49 -20.63 -7.81
C SER A 179 14.75 -21.44 -9.08
N PRO A 180 15.59 -20.96 -9.99
CA PRO A 180 15.98 -21.72 -11.20
C PRO A 180 16.54 -23.12 -10.89
N ASN A 181 17.18 -23.28 -9.75
CA ASN A 181 17.85 -24.52 -9.36
C ASN A 181 16.95 -25.50 -8.59
N VAL A 182 15.88 -25.02 -7.96
CA VAL A 182 15.04 -25.82 -7.05
C VAL A 182 13.61 -25.95 -7.58
N GLY A 183 13.15 -25.00 -8.40
CA GLY A 183 11.77 -24.88 -8.85
C GLY A 183 10.94 -24.02 -7.90
N ASN A 184 9.61 -24.19 -7.95
CA ASN A 184 8.71 -23.52 -7.03
C ASN A 184 8.56 -24.34 -5.75
N ILE A 185 8.59 -23.67 -4.63
CA ILE A 185 8.35 -24.25 -3.30
C ILE A 185 7.41 -23.28 -2.57
N LEU A 186 6.39 -23.81 -1.92
CA LEU A 186 5.60 -23.02 -0.98
C LEU A 186 6.27 -23.05 0.39
N ILE A 187 6.36 -21.90 1.02
CA ILE A 187 6.90 -21.74 2.38
C ILE A 187 5.79 -21.20 3.26
N ALA A 188 5.50 -21.91 4.33
CA ALA A 188 4.54 -21.56 5.37
C ALA A 188 5.28 -21.24 6.67
N GLY A 189 4.73 -20.34 7.49
CA GLY A 189 5.36 -20.02 8.78
C GLY A 189 4.37 -19.68 9.87
N ASN A 190 4.85 -19.79 11.13
CA ASN A 190 4.06 -19.58 12.33
C ASN A 190 2.89 -20.56 12.38
N LEU A 191 3.20 -21.80 12.74
CA LEU A 191 2.28 -22.93 12.65
C LEU A 191 1.49 -23.13 13.94
N THR A 192 0.21 -23.45 13.82
CA THR A 192 -0.63 -23.91 14.93
C THR A 192 -1.18 -25.28 14.62
N LYS A 193 -0.81 -26.29 15.41
CA LYS A 193 -1.23 -27.68 15.26
C LYS A 193 -2.30 -28.05 16.30
N ARG A 194 -3.42 -28.59 15.87
CA ARG A 194 -4.51 -29.08 16.73
C ARG A 194 -4.51 -30.62 16.70
N TYR A 195 -4.61 -31.23 17.85
CA TYR A 195 -4.52 -32.67 18.02
C TYR A 195 -5.89 -33.30 18.35
N THR A 196 -6.07 -34.58 18.03
CA THR A 196 -7.25 -35.39 18.39
C THR A 196 -7.53 -35.39 19.90
N THR A 197 -6.52 -35.18 20.70
CA THR A 197 -6.63 -35.03 22.17
C THR A 197 -7.21 -33.71 22.62
N GLY A 198 -7.48 -32.78 21.71
CA GLY A 198 -7.85 -31.40 22.01
C GLY A 198 -6.67 -30.47 22.33
N ALA A 199 -5.45 -30.98 22.38
CA ALA A 199 -4.26 -30.14 22.56
C ALA A 199 -4.03 -29.21 21.37
N VAL A 200 -3.58 -27.98 21.63
CA VAL A 200 -3.18 -26.98 20.62
C VAL A 200 -1.72 -26.63 20.89
N ILE A 201 -0.88 -26.83 19.89
CA ILE A 201 0.54 -26.46 19.95
C ILE A 201 0.80 -25.32 18.96
N ASN A 202 1.23 -24.19 19.49
CA ASN A 202 1.66 -23.04 18.70
C ASN A 202 3.18 -23.09 18.52
N SER A 203 3.62 -23.03 17.27
CA SER A 203 5.04 -23.00 16.86
C SER A 203 5.33 -21.70 16.11
N PRO A 204 5.37 -20.55 16.81
CA PRO A 204 5.40 -19.22 16.17
C PRO A 204 6.71 -18.94 15.42
N THR A 205 7.78 -19.69 15.68
CA THR A 205 9.11 -19.53 15.08
C THR A 205 9.42 -20.64 14.06
N THR A 206 8.44 -21.47 13.73
CA THR A 206 8.62 -22.61 12.82
C THR A 206 8.16 -22.27 11.42
N ILE A 207 8.97 -22.66 10.44
CA ILE A 207 8.65 -22.66 9.01
C ILE A 207 8.49 -24.11 8.52
N ARG A 208 7.63 -24.29 7.52
CA ARG A 208 7.42 -25.53 6.79
C ARG A 208 7.45 -25.22 5.31
N TRP A 209 8.06 -26.09 4.51
CA TRP A 209 8.05 -25.94 3.06
C TRP A 209 7.66 -27.23 2.35
N SER A 210 7.08 -27.05 1.18
CA SER A 210 6.56 -28.12 0.35
C SER A 210 7.65 -28.81 -0.47
N GLN A 211 7.30 -29.94 -1.09
CA GLN A 211 8.02 -30.48 -2.24
C GLN A 211 8.02 -29.46 -3.39
N ALA A 212 9.11 -29.45 -4.15
CA ALA A 212 9.21 -28.63 -5.35
C ALA A 212 8.21 -29.05 -6.43
N PHE A 213 7.66 -28.07 -7.16
CA PHE A 213 6.64 -28.31 -8.17
C PHE A 213 6.79 -27.40 -9.40
N ALA A 214 6.11 -27.74 -10.49
CA ALA A 214 6.13 -26.98 -11.74
C ALA A 214 5.20 -25.76 -11.71
N ASN A 215 5.43 -24.76 -12.58
CA ASN A 215 4.65 -23.53 -12.68
C ASN A 215 3.14 -23.71 -12.95
N THR A 216 2.71 -24.89 -13.36
CA THR A 216 1.30 -25.18 -13.67
C THR A 216 0.67 -26.18 -12.71
N GLY A 217 1.39 -26.55 -11.66
CA GLY A 217 0.98 -27.59 -10.71
C GLY A 217 0.87 -27.09 -9.28
N VAL A 218 0.60 -28.06 -8.41
CA VAL A 218 0.60 -27.92 -6.95
C VAL A 218 1.70 -28.83 -6.38
N PRO A 219 2.21 -28.54 -5.18
CA PRO A 219 3.19 -29.46 -4.56
C PRO A 219 2.57 -30.84 -4.33
N SER A 220 3.35 -31.87 -4.58
CA SER A 220 2.89 -33.26 -4.40
C SER A 220 2.78 -33.66 -2.93
N THR A 221 3.52 -32.98 -2.04
CA THR A 221 3.48 -33.29 -0.60
C THR A 221 4.13 -32.18 0.23
N TRP A 222 3.76 -32.11 1.50
CA TRP A 222 4.42 -31.31 2.53
C TRP A 222 5.13 -32.18 3.56
N MET A 223 4.93 -33.50 3.50
CA MET A 223 5.52 -34.46 4.45
C MET A 223 6.98 -34.68 4.13
N PRO A 224 7.90 -34.49 5.08
CA PRO A 224 9.32 -34.82 4.93
C PRO A 224 9.51 -36.31 4.73
N THR A 225 10.27 -36.67 3.71
CA THR A 225 10.73 -38.05 3.46
C THR A 225 12.19 -38.03 3.01
N LEU A 226 12.84 -39.22 3.01
CA LEU A 226 14.23 -39.34 2.55
C LEU A 226 14.42 -38.97 1.06
N ASN A 227 13.34 -38.96 0.28
CA ASN A 227 13.39 -38.79 -1.17
C ASN A 227 12.76 -37.49 -1.68
N ASN A 228 12.42 -36.55 -0.80
CA ASN A 228 11.84 -35.27 -1.18
C ASN A 228 12.54 -34.11 -0.49
N VAL A 229 12.20 -32.88 -0.91
CA VAL A 229 12.78 -31.63 -0.36
C VAL A 229 11.90 -30.99 0.71
N ALA A 230 10.67 -31.51 0.93
CA ALA A 230 9.78 -30.98 1.96
C ALA A 230 10.41 -31.13 3.35
N ASN A 231 10.23 -30.11 4.20
CA ASN A 231 10.75 -30.17 5.56
C ASN A 231 10.07 -29.11 6.47
N GLU A 232 10.37 -29.19 7.76
CA GLU A 232 9.95 -28.26 8.79
C GLU A 232 11.16 -27.90 9.66
N LEU A 233 11.31 -26.63 10.03
CA LEU A 233 12.46 -26.15 10.79
C LEU A 233 12.07 -24.97 11.68
N GLU A 234 12.55 -24.98 12.90
CA GLU A 234 12.51 -23.80 13.78
C GLU A 234 13.66 -22.84 13.41
N ILE A 235 13.33 -21.56 13.24
CA ILE A 235 14.28 -20.52 12.86
C ILE A 235 14.59 -19.57 14.00
N PRO A 236 15.82 -19.01 14.06
CA PRO A 236 16.29 -18.19 15.18
C PRO A 236 15.79 -16.73 15.07
N VAL A 237 14.49 -16.50 15.29
CA VAL A 237 13.89 -15.16 15.32
C VAL A 237 13.33 -14.83 16.70
N ARG A 238 13.30 -13.55 17.02
CA ARG A 238 12.61 -13.03 18.22
C ARG A 238 11.15 -12.75 17.87
N GLY A 239 10.25 -13.38 18.59
CA GLY A 239 8.81 -13.24 18.40
C GLY A 239 8.25 -14.04 17.21
N PRO A 240 6.94 -13.97 17.02
CA PRO A 240 6.26 -14.75 15.99
C PRO A 240 6.67 -14.32 14.58
N ILE A 241 6.78 -15.30 13.69
CA ILE A 241 6.92 -15.06 12.26
C ILE A 241 5.63 -14.40 11.76
N VAL A 242 5.78 -13.34 10.98
CA VAL A 242 4.67 -12.57 10.40
C VAL A 242 4.45 -12.98 8.95
N ASP A 243 5.44 -12.80 8.08
CA ASP A 243 5.36 -13.11 6.65
C ASP A 243 6.75 -13.39 6.07
N GLY A 244 6.83 -13.60 4.76
CA GLY A 244 8.07 -13.76 4.04
C GLY A 244 7.95 -13.34 2.58
N PHE A 245 9.10 -13.02 1.97
CA PHE A 245 9.18 -12.58 0.59
C PHE A 245 10.41 -13.14 -0.12
N PHE A 246 10.32 -13.19 -1.43
CA PHE A 246 11.40 -13.58 -2.31
C PHE A 246 12.12 -12.37 -2.90
N LEU A 247 13.46 -12.39 -2.87
CA LEU A 247 14.30 -11.38 -3.54
C LEU A 247 15.69 -11.95 -3.86
N GLY A 248 16.17 -11.71 -5.07
CA GLY A 248 17.57 -12.02 -5.45
C GLY A 248 17.98 -13.49 -5.28
N GLY A 249 17.05 -14.43 -5.51
CA GLY A 249 17.33 -15.87 -5.40
C GLY A 249 17.28 -16.45 -3.99
N ASN A 250 16.93 -15.64 -2.98
CA ASN A 250 16.74 -16.05 -1.59
C ASN A 250 15.32 -15.77 -1.13
N PHE A 251 14.88 -16.51 -0.11
CA PHE A 251 13.64 -16.22 0.58
C PHE A 251 13.94 -15.62 1.96
N TYR A 252 13.27 -14.52 2.28
CA TYR A 252 13.42 -13.81 3.54
C TYR A 252 12.18 -14.01 4.38
N VAL A 253 12.36 -14.51 5.61
CA VAL A 253 11.29 -14.70 6.59
C VAL A 253 11.40 -13.60 7.63
N CYS A 254 10.32 -12.86 7.81
CA CYS A 254 10.24 -11.78 8.77
C CYS A 254 9.40 -12.17 9.98
N SER A 255 9.96 -12.00 11.17
CA SER A 255 9.19 -11.89 12.39
C SER A 255 8.78 -10.43 12.61
N TYR A 256 8.13 -10.16 13.73
CA TYR A 256 7.81 -8.79 14.13
C TYR A 256 9.07 -7.91 14.31
N TRP A 257 10.23 -8.51 14.65
CA TRP A 257 11.46 -7.75 14.93
C TRP A 257 12.67 -8.12 14.09
N ASP A 258 12.71 -9.30 13.51
CA ASP A 258 13.91 -9.83 12.84
C ASP A 258 13.61 -10.34 11.45
N THR A 259 14.63 -10.36 10.60
CA THR A 259 14.60 -10.97 9.28
C THR A 259 15.67 -12.06 9.19
N VAL A 260 15.26 -13.24 8.76
CA VAL A 260 16.09 -14.41 8.48
C VAL A 260 16.11 -14.67 6.99
N ILE A 261 17.28 -15.03 6.47
CA ILE A 261 17.45 -15.44 5.08
C ILE A 261 17.46 -16.98 4.97
N LEU A 262 16.67 -17.49 4.04
CA LEU A 262 16.70 -18.86 3.57
C LEU A 262 17.38 -18.89 2.21
N SER A 263 18.60 -19.42 2.17
CA SER A 263 19.37 -19.54 0.92
C SER A 263 19.29 -20.98 0.43
N PRO A 264 18.94 -21.22 -0.84
CA PRO A 264 18.99 -22.57 -1.40
C PRO A 264 20.39 -23.16 -1.30
N MET A 265 20.48 -24.39 -0.80
CA MET A 265 21.73 -25.12 -0.76
C MET A 265 21.77 -26.14 -1.88
N ALA A 266 22.96 -26.39 -2.42
CA ALA A 266 23.14 -27.51 -3.34
C ALA A 266 22.74 -28.82 -2.62
N TYR A 267 21.83 -29.56 -3.22
CA TYR A 267 21.39 -30.85 -2.70
C TYR A 267 22.56 -31.85 -2.70
N GLN A 268 23.06 -32.18 -1.52
CA GLN A 268 24.20 -33.08 -1.38
C GLN A 268 23.82 -34.49 -0.84
N SER A 269 22.67 -34.62 -0.19
CA SER A 269 22.15 -35.88 0.28
C SER A 269 20.66 -35.80 0.64
N SER A 270 19.99 -36.96 0.69
CA SER A 270 18.57 -37.08 1.06
C SER A 270 18.24 -36.63 2.49
N THR A 271 19.21 -36.27 3.30
CA THR A 271 19.05 -35.83 4.68
C THR A 271 19.46 -34.36 4.91
N ALA A 272 19.99 -33.68 3.88
CA ALA A 272 20.41 -32.30 4.00
C ALA A 272 19.21 -31.35 3.80
N PRO A 273 19.05 -30.32 4.62
CA PRO A 273 18.04 -29.32 4.39
C PRO A 273 18.28 -28.60 3.04
N VAL A 274 17.19 -28.29 2.33
CA VAL A 274 17.24 -27.58 1.04
C VAL A 274 17.64 -26.13 1.23
N PHE A 275 17.42 -25.60 2.43
CA PHE A 275 17.72 -24.22 2.79
C PHE A 275 18.79 -24.14 3.89
N GLY A 276 19.80 -23.32 3.64
CA GLY A 276 20.63 -22.77 4.71
C GLY A 276 19.89 -21.60 5.37
N VAL A 277 19.80 -21.65 6.70
CA VAL A 277 19.10 -20.64 7.50
C VAL A 277 20.13 -19.77 8.19
N ARG A 278 20.02 -18.46 8.05
CA ARG A 278 20.90 -17.50 8.71
C ARG A 278 20.11 -16.27 9.16
N LEU A 279 20.30 -15.85 10.41
CA LEU A 279 19.81 -14.57 10.88
C LEU A 279 20.46 -13.46 10.05
N PHE A 280 19.65 -12.65 9.40
CA PHE A 280 20.11 -11.62 8.47
C PHE A 280 20.15 -10.24 9.12
N ASN A 281 19.05 -9.83 9.76
CA ASN A 281 18.96 -8.53 10.42
C ASN A 281 18.17 -8.63 11.73
N GLN A 282 18.73 -8.05 12.78
CA GLN A 282 18.05 -7.88 14.06
C GLN A 282 17.54 -6.45 14.18
N GLY A 283 16.23 -6.29 14.22
CA GLY A 283 15.61 -5.01 14.37
C GLY A 283 14.90 -4.48 13.13
N ARG A 284 14.75 -5.32 12.10
CA ARG A 284 13.88 -5.10 10.95
C ARG A 284 12.98 -6.30 10.77
N GLY A 285 11.67 -6.07 10.69
CA GLY A 285 10.66 -7.09 10.52
C GLY A 285 9.43 -6.52 9.82
N LEU A 286 8.27 -7.09 10.10
CA LEU A 286 6.98 -6.66 9.54
C LEU A 286 5.93 -6.58 10.66
N ILE A 287 5.03 -5.59 10.58
CA ILE A 287 3.94 -5.45 11.57
C ILE A 287 2.73 -6.33 11.25
N ASN A 288 2.48 -6.63 9.97
CA ASN A 288 1.45 -7.56 9.52
C ASN A 288 1.84 -8.25 8.20
N ASN A 289 1.00 -9.16 7.71
CA ASN A 289 1.28 -9.97 6.51
C ASN A 289 1.24 -9.17 5.19
N ASN A 290 0.50 -8.08 5.12
CA ASN A 290 0.28 -7.32 3.89
C ASN A 290 0.99 -5.96 3.91
N CYS A 291 1.85 -5.71 4.89
CA CYS A 291 2.58 -4.45 5.05
C CYS A 291 3.90 -4.42 4.28
N TRP A 292 3.98 -5.13 3.18
CA TRP A 292 5.12 -5.11 2.27
C TRP A 292 4.69 -5.23 0.81
N THR A 293 5.52 -4.76 -0.08
CA THR A 293 5.40 -4.96 -1.53
C THR A 293 6.78 -4.92 -2.17
N ASN A 294 6.89 -5.32 -3.41
CA ASN A 294 8.18 -5.36 -4.11
C ASN A 294 8.14 -4.71 -5.49
N THR A 295 9.29 -4.25 -5.91
CA THR A 295 9.66 -4.02 -7.30
C THR A 295 10.59 -5.15 -7.74
N ASP A 296 11.07 -5.13 -8.98
CA ASP A 296 12.00 -6.16 -9.49
C ASP A 296 13.30 -6.26 -8.68
N THR A 297 13.73 -5.16 -8.07
CA THR A 297 15.03 -5.05 -7.41
C THR A 297 14.96 -4.80 -5.90
N ASN A 298 13.83 -4.32 -5.39
CA ASN A 298 13.71 -3.90 -4.02
C ASN A 298 12.42 -4.42 -3.38
N VAL A 299 12.47 -4.63 -2.08
CA VAL A 299 11.28 -4.85 -1.24
C VAL A 299 11.10 -3.65 -0.33
N TYR A 300 9.86 -3.22 -0.20
CA TYR A 300 9.43 -2.14 0.68
C TYR A 300 8.54 -2.70 1.77
N GLY A 301 8.72 -2.27 3.00
CA GLY A 301 7.95 -2.80 4.12
C GLY A 301 7.86 -1.85 5.29
N ILE A 302 7.02 -2.22 6.24
CA ILE A 302 6.75 -1.44 7.45
C ILE A 302 6.98 -2.33 8.67
N ASP A 303 7.88 -1.91 9.53
CA ASP A 303 8.03 -2.47 10.88
C ASP A 303 7.37 -1.55 11.93
N SER A 304 7.44 -1.92 13.19
CA SER A 304 6.85 -1.13 14.30
C SER A 304 7.50 0.24 14.52
N ARG A 305 8.54 0.59 13.78
CA ARG A 305 9.36 1.79 14.02
C ARG A 305 9.66 2.60 12.78
N ASP A 306 9.52 1.99 11.58
CA ASP A 306 9.99 2.62 10.35
C ASP A 306 9.27 2.09 9.11
N ILE A 307 9.30 2.86 8.04
CA ILE A 307 9.04 2.43 6.67
C ILE A 307 10.39 2.27 6.00
N TRP A 308 10.66 1.09 5.48
CA TRP A 308 11.98 0.74 4.98
C TRP A 308 11.96 0.21 3.54
N VAL A 309 13.11 0.28 2.88
CA VAL A 309 13.43 -0.39 1.62
C VAL A 309 14.59 -1.34 1.83
N PHE A 310 14.55 -2.48 1.15
CA PHE A 310 15.55 -3.53 1.17
C PHE A 310 15.98 -3.89 -0.24
N ASP A 311 17.27 -3.82 -0.53
CA ASP A 311 17.88 -4.07 -1.84
C ASP A 311 18.47 -5.48 -2.00
N GLY A 312 18.21 -6.39 -1.06
CA GLY A 312 18.82 -7.71 -0.99
C GLY A 312 20.10 -7.76 -0.14
N SER A 313 20.67 -6.63 0.20
CA SER A 313 21.90 -6.50 1.00
C SER A 313 21.71 -5.64 2.25
N ASN A 314 21.02 -4.52 2.12
CA ASN A 314 20.88 -3.54 3.19
C ASN A 314 19.44 -3.05 3.34
N PHE A 315 19.02 -2.84 4.59
CA PHE A 315 17.81 -2.11 4.91
C PHE A 315 18.11 -0.61 5.04
N GLN A 316 17.31 0.22 4.38
CA GLN A 316 17.39 1.67 4.48
C GLN A 316 16.03 2.24 4.92
N SER A 317 16.05 3.27 5.76
CA SER A 317 14.85 3.99 6.15
C SER A 317 14.35 4.87 5.00
N LEU A 318 13.09 4.74 4.63
CA LEU A 318 12.42 5.65 3.68
C LEU A 318 11.76 6.82 4.39
N ALA A 319 11.11 6.56 5.52
CA ALA A 319 10.44 7.61 6.29
C ALA A 319 11.45 8.56 6.93
N ASN A 320 12.62 8.04 7.30
CA ASN A 320 13.70 8.78 7.91
C ASN A 320 13.18 9.64 9.08
N GLN A 321 13.67 10.87 9.25
CA GLN A 321 13.15 11.84 10.22
C GLN A 321 12.13 12.82 9.59
N LYS A 322 11.69 12.55 8.35
CA LYS A 322 10.87 13.48 7.57
C LYS A 322 9.38 13.16 7.62
N LEU A 323 9.01 11.90 7.88
CA LEU A 323 7.62 11.43 7.81
C LEU A 323 7.27 10.40 8.89
N ARG A 324 8.27 9.82 9.55
CA ARG A 324 8.08 8.69 10.48
C ARG A 324 7.13 9.00 11.63
N ASN A 325 7.34 10.12 12.32
CA ASN A 325 6.49 10.47 13.47
C ASN A 325 5.07 10.79 13.01
N TYR A 326 4.93 11.49 11.89
CA TYR A 326 3.64 11.77 11.30
C TYR A 326 2.87 10.48 11.01
N PHE A 327 3.49 9.51 10.34
CA PHE A 327 2.84 8.27 9.95
C PHE A 327 2.37 7.48 11.19
N PHE A 328 3.27 7.20 12.13
CA PHE A 328 2.93 6.39 13.32
C PHE A 328 2.01 7.11 14.30
N ALA A 329 2.06 8.45 14.37
CA ALA A 329 1.12 9.20 15.20
C ALA A 329 -0.30 9.23 14.62
N ASN A 330 -0.46 9.11 13.31
CA ASN A 330 -1.76 9.09 12.64
C ASN A 330 -2.30 7.68 12.41
N LEU A 331 -1.49 6.63 12.51
CA LEU A 331 -1.93 5.25 12.36
C LEU A 331 -2.88 4.87 13.50
N SER A 332 -4.04 4.31 13.17
CA SER A 332 -5.01 3.84 14.16
C SER A 332 -4.41 2.75 15.05
N PRO A 333 -4.41 2.89 16.39
CA PRO A 333 -3.92 1.85 17.29
C PRO A 333 -4.84 0.61 17.32
N THR A 334 -6.10 0.76 16.94
CA THR A 334 -7.10 -0.32 16.95
C THR A 334 -7.09 -1.11 15.65
N TYR A 335 -6.91 -0.44 14.52
CA TYR A 335 -7.06 -1.03 13.18
C TYR A 335 -5.76 -1.04 12.37
N GLY A 336 -4.65 -0.64 12.97
CA GLY A 336 -3.35 -0.51 12.28
C GLY A 336 -2.86 -1.79 11.62
N GLU A 337 -3.29 -2.96 12.10
CA GLU A 337 -2.97 -4.25 11.50
C GLU A 337 -3.66 -4.51 10.15
N ARG A 338 -4.63 -3.67 9.74
CA ARG A 338 -5.30 -3.74 8.43
C ARG A 338 -4.60 -2.95 7.35
N LEU A 339 -3.49 -2.30 7.66
CA LEU A 339 -2.72 -1.59 6.65
C LEU A 339 -2.15 -2.57 5.60
N PHE A 340 -2.05 -2.12 4.38
CA PHE A 340 -1.46 -2.89 3.29
C PHE A 340 -0.67 -2.00 2.33
N MET A 341 0.20 -2.62 1.53
CA MET A 341 1.04 -1.93 0.56
C MET A 341 0.82 -2.50 -0.85
N VAL A 342 0.85 -1.60 -1.83
CA VAL A 342 0.73 -1.94 -3.26
C VAL A 342 1.82 -1.23 -4.05
N ASN A 343 2.41 -1.93 -5.01
CA ASN A 343 3.28 -1.33 -6.00
C ASN A 343 2.45 -0.89 -7.22
N ASN A 344 2.36 0.41 -7.43
CA ASN A 344 1.74 1.00 -8.61
C ASN A 344 2.83 1.29 -9.65
N THR A 345 3.06 0.33 -10.54
CA THR A 345 4.14 0.41 -11.54
C THR A 345 3.90 1.50 -12.57
N GLN A 346 2.64 1.82 -12.88
CA GLN A 346 2.29 2.87 -13.85
C GLN A 346 2.66 4.28 -13.37
N LYS A 347 2.61 4.49 -12.05
CA LYS A 347 2.97 5.77 -11.42
C LYS A 347 4.37 5.76 -10.79
N TYR A 348 5.08 4.65 -10.82
CA TYR A 348 6.35 4.46 -10.10
C TYR A 348 6.19 4.77 -8.60
N GLN A 349 5.10 4.29 -8.00
CA GLN A 349 4.75 4.56 -6.61
C GLN A 349 4.59 3.29 -5.79
N ILE A 350 5.14 3.32 -4.58
CA ILE A 350 4.74 2.40 -3.52
C ILE A 350 3.63 3.09 -2.74
N GLU A 351 2.46 2.52 -2.75
CA GLU A 351 1.27 3.04 -2.08
C GLU A 351 1.03 2.29 -0.77
N ILE A 352 0.90 3.04 0.32
CA ILE A 352 0.67 2.54 1.68
C ILE A 352 -0.72 2.96 2.10
N TYR A 353 -1.64 2.01 2.11
CA TYR A 353 -3.01 2.21 2.59
C TYR A 353 -3.07 1.94 4.08
N TYR A 354 -3.62 2.87 4.84
CA TYR A 354 -3.68 2.74 6.29
C TYR A 354 -4.95 3.34 6.89
N PRO A 355 -5.47 2.75 7.99
CA PRO A 355 -6.51 3.37 8.77
C PRO A 355 -5.90 4.47 9.64
N ASP A 356 -6.41 5.70 9.53
CA ASP A 356 -6.01 6.79 10.43
C ASP A 356 -6.78 6.74 11.75
N LEU A 357 -6.53 7.70 12.65
CA LEU A 357 -7.18 7.80 13.95
C LEU A 357 -8.72 7.97 13.86
N ASN A 358 -9.24 8.44 12.73
CA ASN A 358 -10.67 8.66 12.48
C ASN A 358 -11.32 7.49 11.72
N SER A 359 -10.55 6.46 11.41
CA SER A 359 -11.04 5.29 10.68
C SER A 359 -12.12 4.54 11.46
N THR A 360 -13.14 4.10 10.74
CA THR A 360 -14.20 3.23 11.27
C THR A 360 -13.87 1.75 11.16
N GLY A 361 -12.66 1.40 10.76
CA GLY A 361 -12.21 0.02 10.67
C GLY A 361 -11.39 -0.34 9.42
N TRP A 362 -11.46 0.46 8.37
CA TRP A 362 -10.76 0.20 7.10
C TRP A 362 -9.81 1.32 6.74
N CYS A 363 -8.94 1.08 5.75
CA CYS A 363 -7.99 2.09 5.31
C CYS A 363 -8.72 3.26 4.67
N ASN A 364 -8.65 4.43 5.29
CA ASN A 364 -9.25 5.67 4.83
C ASN A 364 -8.23 6.71 4.35
N LYS A 365 -6.95 6.38 4.46
CA LYS A 365 -5.82 7.18 3.99
C LYS A 365 -4.83 6.34 3.20
N MET A 366 -4.11 7.00 2.29
CA MET A 366 -3.02 6.42 1.53
C MET A 366 -1.84 7.40 1.48
N LEU A 367 -0.64 6.92 1.79
CA LEU A 367 0.62 7.61 1.52
C LEU A 367 1.31 6.96 0.32
N SER A 368 2.03 7.73 -0.48
CA SER A 368 2.80 7.15 -1.57
C SER A 368 4.24 7.66 -1.63
N TRP A 369 5.15 6.73 -1.89
CA TRP A 369 6.56 6.97 -2.17
C TRP A 369 6.81 6.84 -3.67
N ARG A 370 7.27 7.92 -4.31
CA ARG A 370 7.72 7.94 -5.70
C ARG A 370 9.15 7.41 -5.77
N TYR A 371 9.34 6.15 -6.21
CA TYR A 371 10.69 5.56 -6.23
C TYR A 371 11.54 6.04 -7.40
N ASP A 372 10.96 6.61 -8.45
CA ASP A 372 11.65 7.27 -9.56
C ASP A 372 12.20 8.65 -9.19
N LEU A 373 11.49 9.39 -8.35
CA LEU A 373 11.85 10.75 -7.90
C LEU A 373 12.42 10.79 -6.47
N GLN A 374 12.33 9.69 -5.74
CA GLN A 374 12.75 9.55 -4.33
C GLN A 374 12.09 10.60 -3.41
N LEU A 375 10.78 10.75 -3.52
CA LEU A 375 10.02 11.71 -2.74
C LEU A 375 8.70 11.13 -2.23
N TRP A 376 8.17 11.73 -1.16
CA TRP A 376 6.87 11.43 -0.60
C TRP A 376 5.81 12.37 -1.14
N ASN A 377 4.63 11.84 -1.43
CA ASN A 377 3.43 12.62 -1.68
C ASN A 377 2.66 12.87 -0.39
N ALA A 378 1.83 13.90 -0.36
CA ALA A 378 0.88 14.14 0.72
C ALA A 378 -0.11 12.97 0.87
N PRO A 379 -0.70 12.77 2.06
CA PRO A 379 -1.71 11.75 2.25
C PRO A 379 -2.92 12.01 1.34
N LYS A 380 -3.50 10.92 0.88
CA LYS A 380 -4.72 10.92 0.07
C LYS A 380 -5.86 10.29 0.86
N ASP A 381 -7.06 10.85 0.70
CA ASP A 381 -8.28 10.21 1.16
C ASP A 381 -8.62 9.01 0.27
N VAL A 382 -9.10 7.94 0.87
CA VAL A 382 -9.57 6.75 0.16
C VAL A 382 -10.88 6.24 0.79
N GLN A 383 -11.67 5.53 -0.01
CA GLN A 383 -13.01 5.08 0.36
C GLN A 383 -12.97 3.72 1.07
N ASN A 384 -12.52 3.68 2.33
CA ASN A 384 -12.53 2.48 3.17
C ASN A 384 -11.94 1.25 2.48
N ALA A 385 -10.71 1.35 2.02
CA ALA A 385 -10.03 0.27 1.30
C ALA A 385 -9.72 -0.92 2.21
N CYS A 386 -10.03 -2.14 1.79
CA CYS A 386 -9.70 -3.36 2.51
C CYS A 386 -8.43 -4.04 1.98
N MET A 387 -8.20 -4.01 0.68
CA MET A 387 -7.02 -4.52 -0.01
C MET A 387 -7.00 -4.02 -1.45
N GLY A 388 -5.85 -4.05 -2.11
CA GLY A 388 -5.71 -3.63 -3.49
C GLY A 388 -4.64 -4.39 -4.24
N CYS A 389 -4.72 -4.35 -5.57
CA CYS A 389 -3.69 -4.87 -6.46
C CYS A 389 -3.65 -4.09 -7.77
N GLU A 390 -2.52 -4.15 -8.46
CA GLU A 390 -2.36 -3.59 -9.79
C GLU A 390 -2.87 -4.56 -10.85
N ALA A 391 -3.49 -4.05 -11.93
CA ALA A 391 -3.89 -4.81 -13.10
C ALA A 391 -3.22 -4.27 -14.36
N PRO A 392 -2.87 -5.13 -15.33
CA PRO A 392 -2.25 -4.70 -16.57
C PRO A 392 -3.23 -3.96 -17.48
N VAL A 393 -2.71 -2.99 -18.22
CA VAL A 393 -3.47 -2.06 -19.07
C VAL A 393 -4.19 -2.74 -20.24
N PHE A 394 -3.69 -3.87 -20.72
CA PHE A 394 -4.14 -4.50 -21.95
C PHE A 394 -5.38 -5.38 -21.81
N THR A 395 -5.89 -5.59 -20.64
CA THR A 395 -7.10 -6.35 -20.40
C THR A 395 -8.28 -5.41 -20.18
N SER A 396 -9.17 -5.32 -21.15
CA SER A 396 -10.55 -4.80 -21.02
C SER A 396 -10.74 -3.50 -20.26
N GLY A 397 -9.75 -2.62 -20.25
CA GLY A 397 -9.85 -1.33 -19.60
C GLY A 397 -9.51 -1.31 -18.10
N PHE A 398 -9.28 -2.43 -17.46
CA PHE A 398 -8.77 -2.46 -16.08
C PHE A 398 -7.30 -2.08 -16.10
N LYS A 399 -7.00 -0.84 -15.75
CA LYS A 399 -5.62 -0.36 -15.64
C LYS A 399 -5.06 -0.57 -14.24
N TYR A 400 -5.92 -0.41 -13.26
CA TYR A 400 -5.55 -0.46 -11.88
C TYR A 400 -6.80 -0.67 -11.04
N ALA A 401 -6.89 -1.78 -10.35
CA ALA A 401 -7.93 -2.01 -9.36
C ALA A 401 -7.28 -2.04 -7.99
N SER A 402 -7.61 -1.10 -7.14
CA SER A 402 -6.91 -0.99 -5.88
C SER A 402 -7.63 -1.67 -4.74
N ARG A 403 -8.97 -1.79 -4.79
CA ARG A 403 -9.69 -2.27 -3.63
C ARG A 403 -11.19 -2.39 -3.83
N THR A 404 -11.78 -2.98 -2.84
CA THR A 404 -13.22 -2.95 -2.61
C THR A 404 -13.52 -2.07 -1.41
N VAL A 405 -14.63 -1.40 -1.46
CA VAL A 405 -15.12 -0.59 -0.34
C VAL A 405 -16.30 -1.28 0.30
N SER A 406 -16.26 -1.44 1.61
CA SER A 406 -17.41 -1.84 2.38
C SER A 406 -17.72 -0.79 3.43
N TYR A 407 -18.99 -0.59 3.73
CA TYR A 407 -19.53 0.29 4.75
C TYR A 407 -19.63 1.79 4.44
N ALA A 408 -20.75 2.18 3.86
CA ALA A 408 -21.43 3.35 4.36
C ALA A 408 -22.60 2.84 5.23
N SER A 409 -22.72 3.39 6.43
CA SER A 409 -23.78 3.09 7.39
C SER A 409 -25.10 2.68 6.75
N ASN A 410 -25.52 1.42 6.89
CA ASN A 410 -26.79 0.82 6.55
C ASN A 410 -27.20 0.67 5.08
N THR A 411 -26.42 1.08 4.11
CA THR A 411 -26.57 0.70 2.70
C THR A 411 -25.19 0.30 2.18
N GLU A 412 -24.97 -0.98 2.09
CA GLU A 412 -23.70 -1.62 1.88
C GLU A 412 -23.35 -1.58 0.40
N ASN A 413 -22.56 -0.61 -0.01
CA ASN A 413 -21.96 -0.59 -1.32
C ASN A 413 -20.62 -1.33 -1.25
N GLN A 414 -20.67 -2.58 -1.62
CA GLN A 414 -19.51 -3.46 -1.73
C GLN A 414 -18.98 -3.32 -3.16
N GLN A 415 -17.95 -2.51 -3.33
CA GLN A 415 -17.53 -2.06 -4.66
C GLN A 415 -16.11 -2.47 -4.99
N LEU A 416 -15.85 -2.74 -6.26
CA LEU A 416 -14.52 -2.78 -6.81
C LEU A 416 -14.25 -1.43 -7.48
N ILE A 417 -13.20 -0.76 -7.03
CA ILE A 417 -12.87 0.61 -7.40
C ILE A 417 -11.57 0.66 -8.19
N GLN A 418 -11.58 1.37 -9.29
CA GLN A 418 -10.38 1.77 -10.01
C GLN A 418 -9.94 3.15 -9.50
N THR A 419 -8.67 3.29 -9.17
CA THR A 419 -8.08 4.58 -8.79
C THR A 419 -7.43 5.28 -9.96
N ASN A 420 -7.15 6.56 -9.80
CA ASN A 420 -6.46 7.41 -10.77
C ASN A 420 -7.27 7.68 -12.05
N VAL A 421 -8.58 7.73 -11.95
CA VAL A 421 -9.52 8.01 -13.05
C VAL A 421 -10.45 9.16 -12.67
N GLY A 422 -10.67 10.07 -13.61
CA GLY A 422 -11.54 11.24 -13.37
C GLY A 422 -10.98 12.23 -12.35
N ASN A 423 -11.84 13.10 -11.80
CA ASN A 423 -11.48 14.22 -10.92
C ASN A 423 -12.24 14.22 -9.59
N SER A 424 -13.08 13.22 -9.35
CA SER A 424 -13.92 13.09 -8.16
C SER A 424 -13.80 11.70 -7.55
N PHE A 425 -14.20 11.57 -6.31
CA PHE A 425 -14.51 10.26 -5.73
C PHE A 425 -15.79 9.69 -6.37
N ILE A 426 -16.11 8.45 -6.02
CA ILE A 426 -17.33 7.76 -6.44
C ILE A 426 -18.55 8.65 -6.15
N ASN A 427 -19.58 8.54 -6.99
CA ASN A 427 -20.80 9.36 -6.92
C ASN A 427 -20.54 10.87 -7.03
N SER A 428 -19.53 11.27 -7.80
CA SER A 428 -19.17 12.68 -8.03
C SER A 428 -18.87 13.46 -6.74
N GLN A 429 -18.45 12.79 -5.69
CA GLN A 429 -18.02 13.45 -4.47
C GLN A 429 -16.74 14.26 -4.73
N PRO A 430 -16.65 15.53 -4.31
CA PRO A 430 -15.46 16.34 -4.51
C PRO A 430 -14.26 15.75 -3.75
N ILE A 431 -13.07 15.93 -4.34
CA ILE A 431 -11.80 15.62 -3.68
C ILE A 431 -11.24 16.92 -3.14
N PRO A 432 -11.29 17.17 -1.82
CA PRO A 432 -10.67 18.37 -1.24
C PRO A 432 -9.15 18.27 -1.41
N ALA A 433 -8.54 19.25 -2.06
CA ALA A 433 -7.10 19.29 -2.25
C ALA A 433 -6.49 20.47 -1.50
N LEU A 434 -5.38 20.23 -0.84
CA LEU A 434 -4.62 21.21 -0.10
C LEU A 434 -3.12 21.04 -0.38
N PHE A 435 -2.48 22.14 -0.75
CA PHE A 435 -1.02 22.28 -0.75
C PHE A 435 -0.63 23.52 0.04
N GLU A 436 0.21 23.36 1.04
CA GLU A 436 0.69 24.47 1.84
C GLU A 436 2.21 24.41 2.00
N ARG A 437 2.88 25.48 1.59
CA ARG A 437 4.31 25.67 1.75
C ARG A 437 4.59 26.89 2.63
N ASN A 438 5.13 26.63 3.79
CA ASN A 438 5.45 27.64 4.80
C ASN A 438 6.91 28.10 4.73
N ASN A 439 7.17 29.29 5.22
CA ASN A 439 8.52 29.85 5.40
C ASN A 439 9.38 29.93 4.12
N LEU A 440 8.80 30.41 3.02
CA LEU A 440 9.55 30.77 1.81
C LEU A 440 10.34 32.06 2.05
N SER A 441 11.66 32.03 1.76
CA SER A 441 12.51 33.23 1.87
C SER A 441 12.47 34.11 0.64
N LEU A 442 12.04 33.60 -0.50
CA LEU A 442 12.09 34.25 -1.81
C LEU A 442 13.48 34.87 -2.15
N GLY A 443 14.54 34.23 -1.68
CA GLY A 443 15.89 34.71 -1.90
C GLY A 443 16.30 35.93 -1.06
N GLN A 444 15.47 36.36 -0.11
CA GLN A 444 15.77 37.46 0.79
C GLN A 444 16.33 36.97 2.12
N PRO A 445 17.22 37.71 2.76
CA PRO A 445 17.70 37.38 4.10
C PRO A 445 16.55 37.46 5.11
N TYR A 446 16.61 36.66 6.16
CA TYR A 446 15.59 36.63 7.22
C TYR A 446 15.39 37.98 7.94
N SER A 447 16.40 38.85 7.91
CA SER A 447 16.34 40.22 8.46
C SER A 447 15.41 41.15 7.67
N ALA A 448 15.19 40.88 6.39
CA ALA A 448 14.33 41.70 5.55
C ALA A 448 12.85 41.32 5.72
N LYS A 449 11.98 42.32 5.65
CA LYS A 449 10.54 42.12 5.48
C LYS A 449 10.16 42.22 4.02
N VAL A 450 9.28 41.35 3.59
CA VAL A 450 8.78 41.30 2.22
C VAL A 450 7.29 41.58 2.21
N TYR A 451 6.89 42.50 1.34
CA TYR A 451 5.50 42.78 1.02
C TYR A 451 5.17 42.17 -0.33
N THR A 452 4.18 41.29 -0.35
CA THR A 452 3.69 40.68 -1.59
C THR A 452 2.52 41.50 -2.13
N HIS A 453 2.70 42.05 -3.32
CA HIS A 453 1.69 42.85 -3.98
C HIS A 453 0.70 41.96 -4.73
N ARG A 454 1.20 41.06 -5.55
CA ARG A 454 0.39 40.12 -6.32
C ARG A 454 1.23 38.94 -6.77
N ILE A 455 0.56 37.85 -7.11
CA ILE A 455 1.16 36.65 -7.65
C ILE A 455 0.54 36.30 -9.01
N LEU A 456 1.34 35.68 -9.87
CA LEU A 456 0.90 35.07 -11.12
C LEU A 456 1.18 33.56 -11.03
N PRO A 457 0.13 32.73 -10.81
CA PRO A 457 0.30 31.29 -10.81
C PRO A 457 0.51 30.76 -12.24
N GLU A 458 1.51 29.88 -12.39
CA GLU A 458 1.66 29.04 -13.58
C GLU A 458 0.90 27.74 -13.29
N ILE A 459 -0.38 27.75 -13.55
CA ILE A 459 -1.30 26.66 -13.26
C ILE A 459 -1.99 26.21 -14.55
N ALA A 460 -2.11 24.90 -14.72
CA ALA A 460 -2.79 24.29 -15.87
C ALA A 460 -3.89 23.34 -15.38
N GLY A 461 -4.92 23.15 -16.20
CA GLY A 461 -6.02 22.23 -15.89
C GLY A 461 -7.38 22.88 -16.03
N THR A 462 -8.32 22.51 -15.17
CA THR A 462 -9.71 23.01 -15.15
C THR A 462 -10.16 23.28 -13.72
N GLY A 463 -11.19 24.13 -13.58
CA GLY A 463 -11.86 24.40 -12.33
C GLY A 463 -11.39 25.67 -11.63
N LEU A 464 -11.83 25.81 -10.38
CA LEU A 464 -11.57 26.96 -9.50
C LEU A 464 -10.56 26.57 -8.44
N VAL A 465 -9.50 27.35 -8.30
CA VAL A 465 -8.47 27.15 -7.29
C VAL A 465 -8.34 28.39 -6.41
N ASP A 466 -8.33 28.18 -5.13
CA ASP A 466 -8.15 29.21 -4.12
C ASP A 466 -6.68 29.32 -3.74
N ILE A 467 -6.09 30.48 -3.90
CA ILE A 467 -4.71 30.75 -3.55
C ILE A 467 -4.67 31.83 -2.47
N SER A 468 -4.11 31.48 -1.33
CA SER A 468 -3.89 32.39 -0.21
C SER A 468 -2.39 32.59 0.02
N VAL A 469 -1.99 33.84 0.20
CA VAL A 469 -0.62 34.19 0.60
C VAL A 469 -0.65 34.66 2.04
N GLY A 470 0.22 34.10 2.82
CA GLY A 470 0.37 34.41 4.23
C GLY A 470 1.84 34.64 4.61
N GLY A 471 2.08 34.78 5.87
CA GLY A 471 3.45 34.88 6.39
C GLY A 471 3.51 35.11 7.89
N ALA A 472 4.73 35.16 8.38
CA ALA A 472 5.02 35.38 9.79
C ALA A 472 6.25 36.28 9.96
N ASN A 473 6.33 36.97 11.09
CA ASN A 473 7.49 37.78 11.46
C ASN A 473 8.51 37.00 12.30
N SER A 474 8.15 35.79 12.71
CA SER A 474 9.03 34.89 13.44
C SER A 474 8.78 33.45 12.95
N THR A 475 9.82 32.65 12.87
CA THR A 475 9.75 31.21 12.54
C THR A 475 8.99 30.40 13.57
N ALA A 476 8.77 30.93 14.78
CA ALA A 476 7.98 30.30 15.83
C ALA A 476 6.48 30.60 15.71
N GLN A 477 6.09 31.50 14.83
CA GLN A 477 4.69 31.88 14.60
C GLN A 477 4.11 31.09 13.42
N SER A 478 2.86 30.70 13.54
CA SER A 478 2.08 30.19 12.41
C SER A 478 1.87 31.31 11.39
N ALA A 479 1.82 30.96 10.12
CA ALA A 479 1.52 31.92 9.07
C ALA A 479 0.11 32.48 9.25
N THR A 480 -0.01 33.80 9.11
CA THR A 480 -1.31 34.48 9.02
C THR A 480 -1.60 34.73 7.55
N TYR A 481 -2.69 34.17 7.05
CA TYR A 481 -3.10 34.32 5.66
C TYR A 481 -3.93 35.59 5.49
N GLY A 482 -3.69 36.30 4.38
CA GLY A 482 -4.45 37.47 3.96
C GLY A 482 -5.72 37.08 3.18
N GLN A 483 -6.09 37.90 2.22
CA GLN A 483 -7.21 37.65 1.35
C GLN A 483 -6.91 36.44 0.43
N THR A 484 -7.89 35.56 0.29
CA THR A 484 -7.86 34.47 -0.69
C THR A 484 -8.16 35.03 -2.08
N GLY A 485 -7.33 34.67 -3.04
CA GLY A 485 -7.58 34.94 -4.44
C GLY A 485 -8.17 33.73 -5.13
N HIS A 486 -9.27 33.93 -5.85
CA HIS A 486 -9.92 32.90 -6.64
C HIS A 486 -9.35 32.90 -8.06
N VAL A 487 -8.84 31.76 -8.52
CA VAL A 487 -8.28 31.59 -9.86
C VAL A 487 -9.14 30.59 -10.63
N GLU A 488 -9.88 31.07 -11.60
CA GLU A 488 -10.51 30.22 -12.61
C GLU A 488 -9.49 29.94 -13.72
N ILE A 489 -9.09 28.67 -13.87
CA ILE A 489 -7.90 28.29 -14.67
C ILE A 489 -8.08 28.64 -16.16
N VAL A 490 -9.31 28.70 -16.65
CA VAL A 490 -9.64 28.94 -18.08
C VAL A 490 -9.74 30.41 -18.45
N THR A 491 -9.70 31.32 -17.47
CA THR A 491 -9.89 32.76 -17.71
C THR A 491 -8.59 33.52 -17.93
N ASP A 492 -8.65 34.61 -18.70
CA ASP A 492 -7.50 35.41 -19.14
C ASP A 492 -6.84 36.30 -18.06
N ASN A 493 -7.30 36.28 -16.81
CA ASN A 493 -6.72 37.15 -15.77
C ASN A 493 -6.03 36.33 -14.68
N PRO A 494 -4.78 35.93 -14.91
CA PRO A 494 -4.08 35.04 -14.02
C PRO A 494 -3.49 35.69 -12.77
N TRP A 495 -3.59 37.04 -12.63
CA TRP A 495 -3.03 37.75 -11.47
C TRP A 495 -3.94 37.68 -10.26
N VAL A 496 -3.38 37.16 -9.17
CA VAL A 496 -4.03 37.18 -7.86
C VAL A 496 -3.45 38.32 -7.03
N THR A 497 -4.32 39.25 -6.62
CA THR A 497 -3.95 40.33 -5.70
C THR A 497 -3.96 39.79 -4.28
N THR A 498 -2.86 39.97 -3.58
CA THR A 498 -2.72 39.58 -2.19
C THR A 498 -2.71 40.83 -1.31
N GLN A 499 -3.60 40.92 -0.34
CA GLN A 499 -3.53 41.95 0.69
C GLN A 499 -2.79 41.36 1.89
N GLN A 500 -1.50 41.64 1.98
CA GLN A 500 -0.69 41.12 3.06
C GLN A 500 0.16 42.21 3.70
N ASN A 501 0.32 42.15 5.01
CA ASN A 501 1.28 42.95 5.74
C ASN A 501 2.72 42.50 5.40
N SER A 502 3.68 43.40 5.55
CA SER A 502 5.10 43.04 5.41
C SER A 502 5.50 41.98 6.43
N VAL A 503 6.07 40.87 5.96
CA VAL A 503 6.46 39.70 6.77
C VAL A 503 7.87 39.27 6.46
N ARG A 504 8.51 38.57 7.39
CA ARG A 504 9.87 38.03 7.20
C ARG A 504 9.90 36.71 6.44
N THR A 505 8.86 35.90 6.62
CA THR A 505 8.71 34.63 5.90
C THR A 505 7.36 34.60 5.21
N ILE A 506 7.35 34.13 3.97
CA ILE A 506 6.14 34.02 3.17
C ILE A 506 5.63 32.58 3.20
N SER A 507 4.31 32.43 3.21
CA SER A 507 3.64 31.13 3.10
C SER A 507 2.62 31.20 1.99
N VAL A 508 2.46 30.11 1.28
CA VAL A 508 1.43 29.96 0.25
C VAL A 508 0.58 28.74 0.54
N LYS A 509 -0.72 28.90 0.38
CA LYS A 509 -1.70 27.84 0.49
C LYS A 509 -2.55 27.82 -0.77
N VAL A 510 -2.73 26.62 -1.35
CA VAL A 510 -3.51 26.38 -2.56
C VAL A 510 -4.54 25.32 -2.22
N GLU A 511 -5.81 25.62 -2.45
CA GLU A 511 -6.94 24.77 -2.08
C GLU A 511 -7.93 24.64 -3.24
N SER A 512 -8.59 23.52 -3.34
CA SER A 512 -9.76 23.32 -4.18
C SER A 512 -10.69 22.27 -3.58
N ASN A 513 -11.97 22.36 -3.86
CA ASN A 513 -12.97 21.43 -3.34
C ASN A 513 -14.18 21.31 -4.28
N ASP A 514 -13.92 21.06 -5.55
CA ASP A 514 -14.96 20.79 -6.54
C ASP A 514 -14.70 19.44 -7.22
N SER A 515 -15.77 18.77 -7.63
CA SER A 515 -15.70 17.46 -8.29
C SER A 515 -15.14 17.53 -9.72
N THR A 516 -15.08 18.72 -10.30
CA THR A 516 -14.58 18.97 -11.66
C THR A 516 -13.15 19.50 -11.70
N ASP A 517 -12.61 19.90 -10.54
CA ASP A 517 -11.27 20.47 -10.45
C ASP A 517 -10.18 19.47 -10.81
N ALA A 518 -9.31 19.85 -11.72
CA ALA A 518 -8.09 19.14 -12.06
C ALA A 518 -7.00 20.17 -12.36
N TRP A 519 -6.06 20.33 -11.46
CA TRP A 519 -5.02 21.33 -11.61
C TRP A 519 -3.60 20.81 -11.38
N ASN A 520 -2.66 21.47 -12.04
CA ASN A 520 -1.23 21.29 -11.87
C ASN A 520 -0.57 22.66 -11.72
N LEU A 521 -0.02 22.93 -10.55
CA LEU A 521 0.69 24.15 -10.23
C LEU A 521 2.19 23.94 -10.45
N THR A 522 2.75 24.58 -11.48
CA THR A 522 4.17 24.43 -11.82
C THR A 522 5.06 25.48 -11.14
N ALA A 523 4.58 26.70 -11.01
CA ALA A 523 5.30 27.78 -10.35
C ALA A 523 4.39 28.91 -9.89
N LEU A 524 4.93 29.78 -9.04
CA LEU A 524 4.39 31.09 -8.72
C LEU A 524 5.38 32.17 -9.08
N ASN A 525 4.93 33.18 -9.82
CA ASN A 525 5.67 34.42 -10.07
C ASN A 525 5.19 35.48 -9.10
N TRP A 526 6.08 35.87 -8.21
CA TRP A 526 5.83 36.83 -7.15
C TRP A 526 6.19 38.24 -7.62
N GLN A 527 5.34 39.21 -7.31
CA GLN A 527 5.69 40.62 -7.37
C GLN A 527 5.78 41.15 -5.94
N VAL A 528 6.99 41.38 -5.49
CA VAL A 528 7.30 41.70 -4.09
C VAL A 528 8.08 43.00 -3.98
N ALA A 529 7.87 43.69 -2.88
CA ALA A 529 8.73 44.79 -2.45
C ALA A 529 9.46 44.42 -1.16
N VAL A 530 10.75 44.61 -1.13
CA VAL A 530 11.56 44.44 0.10
C VAL A 530 11.43 45.72 0.91
N VAL A 531 11.00 45.58 2.15
CA VAL A 531 10.90 46.68 3.11
C VAL A 531 12.02 46.48 4.12
N GLU A 532 13.03 47.34 4.10
CA GLU A 532 14.07 47.31 5.12
C GLU A 532 13.46 47.71 6.46
N ASP A 533 13.69 46.92 7.52
CA ASP A 533 13.44 47.38 8.87
C ASP A 533 14.45 48.51 9.13
N ALA A 534 13.97 49.70 9.30
CA ALA A 534 14.78 50.79 9.89
C ALA A 534 15.10 50.34 11.33
N PHE A 535 16.39 50.02 11.58
CA PHE A 535 16.90 49.77 12.92
C PHE A 535 16.88 51.04 13.74
#